data_b953ab7dffcbeb29d5bf9f937aafe798
#
_entry.id   b953ab7dffcbeb29d5bf9f937aafe798
#
_cell.length_a   1.000
_cell.length_b   1.000
_cell.length_c   1.000
_cell.angle_alpha   90.00
_cell.angle_beta   90.00
_cell.angle_gamma   90.00
#
_symmetry.space_group_name_H-M   'P 1'
#
loop_
_entity.id
_entity.type
_entity.pdbx_description
1 polymer ?
#
loop_
_entity_poly.entity_id
_entity_poly.type
_entity_poly.pdbx_seq_one_letter_code
_entity_poly.pdbx_strand_id
1 'polypeptide(L)'
;LYDAVKGLPYDPENEYSVPYFWGTVGIVYDKTKVDIKDLEKEGYNIFLDQKYKGDIYLYDSERDSFMMALKALGYSMNTSDESQIQEAYNWLVQCVQTMKPEIVTDEIIDNMAQGRKALGLIYSGDATYVINENENMGYYMPEGGTNQWSDAMVIPKNAKNPELAHAFINYASDYDGAYDNSSYVGYTSANKKVMKDLYGKGGEFEGIDAYIPRTDNKNDEVFEYNEETKKEISNLWSKVKIAASNTN
;
A
#
# COMPACT_ATOMS: atom_id res chain seq x y z
N LEU A 1 20.04 6.68 -5.87
CA LEU A 1 18.73 6.03 -5.86
C LEU A 1 18.87 4.51 -5.67
N TYR A 2 17.87 3.89 -5.06
CA TYR A 2 17.73 2.45 -5.01
C TYR A 2 17.34 1.90 -6.39
N ASP A 3 17.84 0.70 -6.73
CA ASP A 3 17.72 0.22 -8.12
C ASP A 3 16.27 -0.13 -8.51
N ALA A 4 15.44 -0.58 -7.56
CA ALA A 4 14.04 -0.92 -7.81
C ALA A 4 13.12 0.28 -8.15
N VAL A 5 13.57 1.51 -7.90
CA VAL A 5 12.79 2.73 -8.22
C VAL A 5 13.33 3.50 -9.42
N LYS A 6 14.27 2.89 -10.17
CA LYS A 6 14.78 3.45 -11.42
C LYS A 6 14.09 2.84 -12.62
N GLY A 7 13.88 3.64 -13.65
CA GLY A 7 13.35 3.18 -14.92
C GLY A 7 11.95 2.56 -14.83
N LEU A 8 11.10 3.10 -13.96
CA LEU A 8 9.72 2.66 -13.82
C LEU A 8 8.90 2.96 -15.08
N PRO A 9 7.84 2.20 -15.38
CA PRO A 9 7.11 2.32 -16.65
C PRO A 9 6.62 3.73 -17.00
N TYR A 10 6.36 4.57 -15.99
CA TYR A 10 5.90 5.94 -16.20
C TYR A 10 7.03 6.94 -16.55
N ASP A 11 8.30 6.58 -16.30
CA ASP A 11 9.49 7.40 -16.61
C ASP A 11 10.73 6.52 -16.76
N PRO A 12 10.85 5.73 -17.85
CA PRO A 12 11.88 4.71 -18.01
C PRO A 12 13.32 5.24 -17.97
N GLU A 13 13.52 6.49 -18.40
CA GLU A 13 14.84 7.13 -18.43
C GLU A 13 15.10 8.03 -17.20
N ASN A 14 14.15 8.13 -16.28
CA ASN A 14 14.17 9.08 -15.15
C ASN A 14 14.43 10.54 -15.60
N GLU A 15 13.79 10.94 -16.71
CA GLU A 15 13.98 12.26 -17.32
C GLU A 15 13.11 13.33 -16.68
N TYR A 16 11.91 12.95 -16.19
CA TYR A 16 10.87 13.88 -15.76
C TYR A 16 10.60 13.85 -14.26
N SER A 17 11.08 12.83 -13.57
CA SER A 17 10.75 12.58 -12.16
C SER A 17 11.94 12.12 -11.33
N VAL A 18 11.92 12.48 -10.05
CA VAL A 18 12.88 12.00 -9.05
C VAL A 18 12.14 11.15 -8.03
N PRO A 19 12.37 9.82 -7.95
CA PRO A 19 11.79 8.98 -6.92
C PRO A 19 12.11 9.49 -5.52
N TYR A 20 11.11 9.46 -4.64
CA TYR A 20 11.20 10.01 -3.29
C TYR A 20 10.96 8.92 -2.22
N PHE A 21 9.75 8.38 -2.17
CA PHE A 21 9.40 7.21 -1.38
C PHE A 21 8.90 6.07 -2.26
N TRP A 22 8.91 4.86 -1.74
CA TRP A 22 8.35 3.71 -2.41
C TRP A 22 7.91 2.66 -1.40
N GLY A 23 7.08 1.74 -1.82
CA GLY A 23 6.55 0.72 -0.93
C GLY A 23 5.61 -0.24 -1.60
N THR A 24 4.87 -0.95 -0.78
CA THR A 24 3.83 -1.90 -1.18
C THR A 24 2.54 -1.63 -0.42
N VAL A 25 1.45 -2.23 -0.87
CA VAL A 25 0.23 -2.37 -0.09
C VAL A 25 0.17 -3.79 0.46
N GLY A 26 -0.23 -3.96 1.71
CA GLY A 26 -0.31 -5.27 2.32
C GLY A 26 -1.32 -5.30 3.45
N ILE A 27 -1.24 -6.35 4.25
CA ILE A 27 -2.13 -6.59 5.38
C ILE A 27 -1.39 -6.27 6.67
N VAL A 28 -1.82 -5.22 7.40
CA VAL A 28 -1.44 -5.04 8.79
C VAL A 28 -2.32 -5.94 9.66
N TYR A 29 -1.75 -6.59 10.65
CA TYR A 29 -2.49 -7.51 11.51
C TYR A 29 -1.96 -7.54 12.93
N ASP A 30 -2.86 -7.81 13.87
CA ASP A 30 -2.54 -8.03 15.29
C ASP A 30 -2.15 -9.52 15.49
N LYS A 31 -0.86 -9.77 15.77
CA LYS A 31 -0.28 -11.11 16.02
C LYS A 31 -0.93 -11.85 17.18
N THR A 32 -1.64 -11.15 18.07
CA THR A 32 -2.37 -11.77 19.18
C THR A 32 -3.76 -12.30 18.77
N LYS A 33 -4.28 -11.83 17.63
CA LYS A 33 -5.62 -12.18 17.10
C LYS A 33 -5.57 -13.01 15.83
N VAL A 34 -4.53 -12.81 14.99
CA VAL A 34 -4.39 -13.43 13.67
C VAL A 34 -3.16 -14.33 13.64
N ASP A 35 -3.36 -15.61 13.29
CA ASP A 35 -2.24 -16.53 13.04
C ASP A 35 -1.64 -16.24 11.65
N ILE A 36 -0.32 -16.12 11.56
CA ILE A 36 0.40 -15.93 10.30
C ILE A 36 0.06 -17.06 9.29
N LYS A 37 -0.23 -18.28 9.75
CA LYS A 37 -0.61 -19.40 8.89
C LYS A 37 -1.96 -19.20 8.19
N ASP A 38 -2.87 -18.45 8.80
CA ASP A 38 -4.14 -18.08 8.16
C ASP A 38 -3.86 -17.11 6.99
N LEU A 39 -2.96 -16.13 7.21
CA LEU A 39 -2.52 -15.19 6.17
C LEU A 39 -1.79 -15.89 5.02
N GLU A 40 -0.86 -16.80 5.33
CA GLU A 40 -0.11 -17.57 4.33
C GLU A 40 -1.03 -18.45 3.48
N LYS A 41 -2.05 -19.05 4.10
CA LYS A 41 -3.00 -19.92 3.42
C LYS A 41 -4.01 -19.16 2.56
N GLU A 42 -4.52 -18.04 3.06
CA GLU A 42 -5.68 -17.37 2.49
C GLU A 42 -5.32 -16.12 1.68
N GLY A 43 -4.14 -15.54 1.93
CA GLY A 43 -3.76 -14.28 1.30
C GLY A 43 -4.84 -13.21 1.53
N TYR A 44 -5.24 -12.50 0.48
CA TYR A 44 -6.32 -11.51 0.59
C TYR A 44 -7.71 -12.12 0.85
N ASN A 45 -7.93 -13.43 0.63
CA ASN A 45 -9.21 -14.06 0.98
C ASN A 45 -9.48 -14.08 2.48
N ILE A 46 -8.49 -13.80 3.35
CA ILE A 46 -8.68 -13.62 4.78
C ILE A 46 -9.72 -12.53 5.10
N PHE A 47 -9.90 -11.55 4.19
CA PHE A 47 -10.93 -10.52 4.31
C PHE A 47 -12.37 -11.06 4.15
N LEU A 48 -12.53 -12.33 3.78
CA LEU A 48 -13.81 -13.05 3.73
C LEU A 48 -13.93 -14.12 4.83
N ASP A 49 -12.90 -14.34 5.65
CA ASP A 49 -12.94 -15.32 6.74
C ASP A 49 -13.85 -14.82 7.87
N GLN A 50 -14.93 -15.57 8.11
CA GLN A 50 -15.93 -15.24 9.13
C GLN A 50 -15.37 -15.14 10.56
N LYS A 51 -14.20 -15.72 10.81
CA LYS A 51 -13.46 -15.60 12.07
C LYS A 51 -13.18 -14.13 12.44
N TYR A 52 -12.99 -13.26 11.44
CA TYR A 52 -12.64 -11.85 11.63
C TYR A 52 -13.79 -10.89 11.35
N LYS A 53 -15.03 -11.39 11.29
CA LYS A 53 -16.21 -10.56 11.02
C LYS A 53 -16.35 -9.41 12.02
N GLY A 54 -16.46 -8.17 11.49
CA GLY A 54 -16.55 -6.94 12.28
C GLY A 54 -15.22 -6.46 12.86
N ASP A 55 -14.13 -7.21 12.65
CA ASP A 55 -12.80 -6.92 13.20
C ASP A 55 -11.77 -6.60 12.09
N ILE A 56 -12.22 -5.92 11.01
CA ILE A 56 -11.46 -5.63 9.79
C ILE A 56 -11.56 -4.16 9.45
N TYR A 57 -10.43 -3.57 8.98
CA TYR A 57 -10.40 -2.31 8.25
C TYR A 57 -10.23 -2.55 6.75
N LEU A 58 -11.08 -1.90 5.95
CA LEU A 58 -10.93 -1.79 4.50
C LEU A 58 -10.52 -0.37 4.14
N TYR A 59 -9.50 -0.23 3.28
CA TYR A 59 -8.99 1.10 2.92
C TYR A 59 -9.91 1.80 1.92
N ASP A 60 -10.27 3.06 2.16
CA ASP A 60 -11.09 3.87 1.24
C ASP A 60 -10.26 4.37 0.06
N SER A 61 -9.74 3.44 -0.71
CA SER A 61 -9.09 3.66 -1.99
C SER A 61 -9.70 2.70 -3.01
N GLU A 62 -10.33 3.25 -4.04
CA GLU A 62 -10.90 2.44 -5.13
C GLU A 62 -9.84 1.54 -5.77
N ARG A 63 -8.66 2.09 -6.01
CA ARG A 63 -7.55 1.41 -6.67
C ARG A 63 -7.00 0.26 -5.83
N ASP A 64 -6.69 0.52 -4.55
CA ASP A 64 -6.06 -0.48 -3.68
C ASP A 64 -7.06 -1.55 -3.23
N SER A 65 -8.33 -1.19 -3.00
CA SER A 65 -9.38 -2.16 -2.68
C SER A 65 -9.70 -3.08 -3.86
N PHE A 66 -9.73 -2.56 -5.10
CA PHE A 66 -9.87 -3.40 -6.29
C PHE A 66 -8.62 -4.25 -6.54
N MET A 67 -7.40 -3.70 -6.34
CA MET A 67 -6.17 -4.50 -6.38
C MET A 67 -6.26 -5.70 -5.44
N MET A 68 -6.66 -5.50 -4.19
CA MET A 68 -6.83 -6.57 -3.21
C MET A 68 -7.78 -7.66 -3.70
N ALA A 69 -8.96 -7.27 -4.23
CA ALA A 69 -9.95 -8.22 -4.74
C ALA A 69 -9.47 -8.97 -5.99
N LEU A 70 -8.86 -8.26 -6.93
CA LEU A 70 -8.29 -8.86 -8.15
C LEU A 70 -7.19 -9.87 -7.81
N LYS A 71 -6.28 -9.53 -6.91
CA LYS A 71 -5.23 -10.43 -6.43
C LYS A 71 -5.79 -11.62 -5.65
N ALA A 72 -6.85 -11.44 -4.85
CA ALA A 72 -7.56 -12.54 -4.20
C ALA A 72 -8.15 -13.54 -5.19
N LEU A 73 -8.55 -13.08 -6.36
CA LEU A 73 -9.10 -13.88 -7.46
C LEU A 73 -8.02 -14.42 -8.42
N GLY A 74 -6.75 -14.04 -8.23
CA GLY A 74 -5.64 -14.47 -9.08
C GLY A 74 -5.49 -13.68 -10.39
N TYR A 75 -6.08 -12.49 -10.48
CA TYR A 75 -6.00 -11.61 -11.64
C TYR A 75 -4.89 -10.57 -11.51
N SER A 76 -4.48 -10.00 -12.66
CA SER A 76 -3.66 -8.78 -12.67
C SER A 76 -4.46 -7.61 -12.10
N MET A 77 -3.81 -6.77 -11.30
CA MET A 77 -4.45 -5.53 -10.82
C MET A 77 -4.61 -4.47 -11.95
N ASN A 78 -3.92 -4.67 -13.08
CA ASN A 78 -3.96 -3.82 -14.26
C ASN A 78 -4.89 -4.38 -15.35
N THR A 79 -5.73 -5.38 -15.03
CA THR A 79 -6.67 -5.93 -15.99
C THR A 79 -7.65 -4.88 -16.53
N SER A 80 -7.93 -4.94 -17.82
CA SER A 80 -9.03 -4.21 -18.48
C SER A 80 -10.18 -5.13 -18.90
N ASP A 81 -10.18 -6.39 -18.45
CA ASP A 81 -11.26 -7.34 -18.71
C ASP A 81 -12.44 -7.02 -17.80
N GLU A 82 -13.55 -6.58 -18.41
CA GLU A 82 -14.78 -6.20 -17.68
C GLU A 82 -15.32 -7.33 -16.80
N SER A 83 -15.15 -8.61 -17.21
CA SER A 83 -15.63 -9.74 -16.41
C SER A 83 -14.81 -9.91 -15.14
N GLN A 84 -13.49 -9.76 -15.20
CA GLN A 84 -12.60 -9.82 -14.03
C GLN A 84 -12.86 -8.65 -13.08
N ILE A 85 -13.08 -7.44 -13.62
CA ILE A 85 -13.43 -6.25 -12.83
C ILE A 85 -14.78 -6.47 -12.13
N GLN A 86 -15.76 -7.05 -12.83
CA GLN A 86 -17.06 -7.36 -12.23
C GLN A 86 -16.98 -8.44 -11.16
N GLU A 87 -16.11 -9.45 -11.32
CA GLU A 87 -15.86 -10.47 -10.29
C GLU A 87 -15.22 -9.85 -9.05
N ALA A 88 -14.24 -8.96 -9.22
CA ALA A 88 -13.63 -8.21 -8.12
C ALA A 88 -14.65 -7.31 -7.38
N TYR A 89 -15.53 -6.65 -8.12
CA TYR A 89 -16.65 -5.91 -7.54
C TYR A 89 -17.57 -6.82 -6.69
N ASN A 90 -17.95 -7.99 -7.21
CA ASN A 90 -18.80 -8.93 -6.49
C ASN A 90 -18.10 -9.44 -5.22
N TRP A 91 -16.79 -9.69 -5.27
CA TRP A 91 -15.98 -10.06 -4.13
C TRP A 91 -15.98 -8.95 -3.05
N LEU A 92 -15.80 -7.68 -3.45
CA LEU A 92 -15.85 -6.52 -2.55
C LEU A 92 -17.25 -6.33 -1.93
N VAL A 93 -18.32 -6.50 -2.72
CA VAL A 93 -19.70 -6.45 -2.22
C VAL A 93 -19.94 -7.57 -1.19
N GLN A 94 -19.49 -8.79 -1.48
CA GLN A 94 -19.54 -9.90 -0.53
C GLN A 94 -18.79 -9.54 0.76
N CYS A 95 -17.59 -8.99 0.66
CA CYS A 95 -16.79 -8.57 1.81
C CYS A 95 -17.58 -7.58 2.69
N VAL A 96 -18.04 -6.47 2.14
CA VAL A 96 -18.73 -5.44 2.94
C VAL A 96 -20.05 -5.93 3.52
N GLN A 97 -20.80 -6.80 2.82
CA GLN A 97 -22.08 -7.32 3.30
C GLN A 97 -21.93 -8.40 4.36
N THR A 98 -20.94 -9.29 4.23
CA THR A 98 -20.80 -10.44 5.12
C THR A 98 -19.86 -10.17 6.28
N MET A 99 -18.78 -9.43 6.05
CA MET A 99 -17.74 -9.20 7.04
C MET A 99 -17.91 -7.88 7.82
N LYS A 100 -18.67 -6.93 7.28
CA LYS A 100 -18.92 -5.61 7.90
C LYS A 100 -17.63 -4.89 8.31
N PRO A 101 -16.66 -4.70 7.39
CA PRO A 101 -15.46 -3.95 7.70
C PRO A 101 -15.79 -2.48 7.94
N GLU A 102 -14.97 -1.80 8.71
CA GLU A 102 -14.96 -0.33 8.72
C GLU A 102 -14.12 0.17 7.54
N ILE A 103 -14.71 1.02 6.70
CA ILE A 103 -14.01 1.65 5.57
C ILE A 103 -13.40 2.96 6.08
N VAL A 104 -12.07 3.04 6.05
CA VAL A 104 -11.29 4.14 6.64
C VAL A 104 -10.17 4.59 5.69
N THR A 105 -9.60 5.75 5.93
CA THR A 105 -8.37 6.24 5.31
C THR A 105 -7.23 6.17 6.34
N ASP A 106 -6.63 7.29 6.67
CA ASP A 106 -5.48 7.37 7.59
C ASP A 106 -5.83 7.01 9.05
N GLU A 107 -7.12 6.95 9.39
CA GLU A 107 -7.55 6.49 10.72
C GLU A 107 -7.11 5.06 11.04
N ILE A 108 -6.81 4.25 10.02
CA ILE A 108 -6.29 2.90 10.22
C ILE A 108 -4.96 2.91 10.97
N ILE A 109 -4.12 3.92 10.78
CA ILE A 109 -2.78 4.03 11.38
C ILE A 109 -2.89 4.02 12.90
N ASP A 110 -3.55 5.01 13.47
CA ASP A 110 -3.73 5.12 14.93
C ASP A 110 -4.56 3.96 15.49
N ASN A 111 -5.58 3.54 14.77
CA ASN A 111 -6.47 2.49 15.21
C ASN A 111 -5.77 1.12 15.28
N MET A 112 -4.92 0.79 14.31
CA MET A 112 -4.13 -0.45 14.36
C MET A 112 -3.01 -0.36 15.38
N ALA A 113 -2.33 0.77 15.52
CA ALA A 113 -1.35 0.97 16.59
C ALA A 113 -1.95 0.74 18.00
N GLN A 114 -3.24 1.06 18.18
CA GLN A 114 -3.99 0.80 19.42
C GLN A 114 -4.59 -0.62 19.50
N GLY A 115 -4.38 -1.49 18.51
CA GLY A 115 -4.90 -2.86 18.51
C GLY A 115 -6.42 -2.97 18.42
N ARG A 116 -7.11 -2.00 17.80
CA ARG A 116 -8.59 -1.95 17.79
C ARG A 116 -9.23 -3.04 16.93
N LYS A 117 -8.57 -3.47 15.84
CA LYS A 117 -9.05 -4.51 14.94
C LYS A 117 -8.01 -5.61 14.75
N ALA A 118 -8.43 -6.73 14.20
CA ALA A 118 -7.56 -7.87 13.92
C ALA A 118 -6.65 -7.62 12.71
N LEU A 119 -7.19 -7.06 11.64
CA LEU A 119 -6.43 -6.84 10.40
C LEU A 119 -7.02 -5.71 9.55
N GLY A 120 -6.21 -5.21 8.61
CA GLY A 120 -6.61 -4.20 7.64
C GLY A 120 -5.66 -4.08 6.46
N LEU A 121 -6.15 -3.50 5.37
CA LEU A 121 -5.34 -3.16 4.20
C LEU A 121 -4.63 -1.83 4.44
N ILE A 122 -3.30 -1.77 4.24
CA ILE A 122 -2.50 -0.59 4.58
C ILE A 122 -1.27 -0.45 3.65
N TYR A 123 -0.75 0.75 3.53
CA TYR A 123 0.57 0.99 2.91
C TYR A 123 1.70 0.58 3.85
N SER A 124 2.80 0.09 3.27
CA SER A 124 3.94 -0.44 4.03
C SER A 124 4.60 0.60 4.95
N GLY A 125 4.64 1.87 4.55
CA GLY A 125 5.19 2.94 5.39
C GLY A 125 4.34 3.19 6.64
N ASP A 126 3.02 3.22 6.48
CA ASP A 126 2.10 3.34 7.61
C ASP A 126 2.18 2.11 8.52
N ALA A 127 2.33 0.91 7.93
CA ALA A 127 2.56 -0.32 8.70
C ALA A 127 3.88 -0.27 9.47
N THR A 128 4.93 0.33 8.91
CA THR A 128 6.21 0.55 9.62
C THR A 128 5.99 1.37 10.87
N TYR A 129 5.27 2.48 10.76
CA TYR A 129 4.90 3.31 11.91
C TYR A 129 4.07 2.52 12.94
N VAL A 130 3.03 1.83 12.49
CA VAL A 130 2.15 1.02 13.37
C VAL A 130 2.94 -0.04 14.15
N ILE A 131 3.88 -0.73 13.49
CA ILE A 131 4.70 -1.77 14.12
C ILE A 131 5.70 -1.14 15.11
N ASN A 132 6.27 0.02 14.77
CA ASN A 132 7.18 0.75 15.67
C ASN A 132 6.47 1.20 16.96
N GLU A 133 5.21 1.61 16.87
CA GLU A 133 4.38 1.98 18.02
C GLU A 133 3.84 0.78 18.81
N ASN A 134 3.66 -0.38 18.17
CA ASN A 134 3.08 -1.58 18.79
C ASN A 134 3.71 -2.86 18.24
N GLU A 135 4.58 -3.48 19.02
CA GLU A 135 5.29 -4.72 18.67
C GLU A 135 4.38 -5.94 18.39
N ASN A 136 3.11 -5.90 18.86
CA ASN A 136 2.14 -6.94 18.54
C ASN A 136 1.59 -6.85 17.12
N MET A 137 1.85 -5.75 16.41
CA MET A 137 1.45 -5.62 15.01
C MET A 137 2.44 -6.31 14.07
N GLY A 138 1.94 -6.78 12.95
CA GLY A 138 2.74 -7.35 11.86
C GLY A 138 2.26 -6.83 10.51
N TYR A 139 3.08 -7.02 9.49
CA TYR A 139 2.76 -6.70 8.11
C TYR A 139 2.98 -7.95 7.23
N TYR A 140 2.03 -8.23 6.36
CA TYR A 140 2.07 -9.39 5.48
C TYR A 140 1.76 -9.00 4.03
N MET A 141 2.60 -9.42 3.10
CA MET A 141 2.39 -9.28 1.66
C MET A 141 2.03 -10.65 1.07
N PRO A 142 0.77 -10.85 0.60
CA PRO A 142 0.35 -12.13 0.03
C PRO A 142 1.21 -12.56 -1.17
N GLU A 143 1.45 -13.87 -1.30
CA GLU A 143 2.22 -14.46 -2.41
C GLU A 143 1.51 -14.29 -3.77
N GLY A 144 0.19 -14.10 -3.77
CA GLY A 144 -0.59 -13.78 -4.96
C GLY A 144 -0.25 -12.44 -5.61
N GLY A 145 0.57 -11.64 -4.94
CA GLY A 145 1.05 -10.35 -5.41
C GLY A 145 0.33 -9.16 -4.80
N THR A 146 0.93 -8.01 -4.98
CA THR A 146 0.41 -6.73 -4.49
C THR A 146 0.83 -5.57 -5.39
N ASN A 147 0.37 -4.36 -5.03
CA ASN A 147 0.82 -3.12 -5.63
C ASN A 147 2.20 -2.72 -5.08
N GLN A 148 3.16 -2.51 -5.98
CA GLN A 148 4.37 -1.74 -5.70
C GLN A 148 4.16 -0.30 -6.20
N TRP A 149 4.32 0.67 -5.32
CA TRP A 149 4.13 2.07 -5.65
C TRP A 149 5.43 2.86 -5.43
N SER A 150 5.56 3.96 -6.12
CA SER A 150 6.65 4.90 -5.94
C SER A 150 6.12 6.32 -6.07
N ASP A 151 6.38 7.12 -5.05
CA ASP A 151 6.18 8.56 -5.10
C ASP A 151 7.37 9.23 -5.78
N ALA A 152 7.08 10.20 -6.61
CA ALA A 152 8.12 10.93 -7.31
C ALA A 152 7.84 12.44 -7.34
N MET A 153 8.89 13.22 -7.23
CA MET A 153 8.82 14.68 -7.36
C MET A 153 9.02 15.09 -8.82
N VAL A 154 8.18 15.99 -9.30
CA VAL A 154 8.22 16.53 -10.66
C VAL A 154 8.16 18.05 -10.64
N ILE A 155 8.75 18.70 -11.64
CA ILE A 155 8.66 20.15 -11.83
C ILE A 155 7.74 20.43 -13.02
N PRO A 156 6.56 21.05 -12.82
CA PRO A 156 5.65 21.37 -13.91
C PRO A 156 6.31 22.33 -14.92
N LYS A 157 5.99 22.16 -16.21
CA LYS A 157 6.56 22.97 -17.31
C LYS A 157 6.43 24.48 -17.11
N ASN A 158 5.38 24.93 -16.42
CA ASN A 158 5.10 26.34 -16.15
C ASN A 158 5.44 26.77 -14.72
N ALA A 159 6.34 26.04 -14.05
CA ALA A 159 6.82 26.42 -12.72
C ALA A 159 7.43 27.83 -12.76
N LYS A 160 7.06 28.67 -11.80
CA LYS A 160 7.54 30.06 -11.74
C LYS A 160 8.98 30.18 -11.26
N ASN A 161 9.45 29.22 -10.50
CA ASN A 161 10.80 29.19 -9.96
C ASN A 161 11.39 27.77 -10.04
N PRO A 162 11.79 27.32 -11.24
CA PRO A 162 12.31 25.96 -11.43
C PRO A 162 13.64 25.73 -10.70
N GLU A 163 14.48 26.76 -10.55
CA GLU A 163 15.76 26.63 -9.82
C GLU A 163 15.54 26.32 -8.34
N LEU A 164 14.58 27.00 -7.71
CA LEU A 164 14.21 26.71 -6.31
C LEU A 164 13.58 25.33 -6.18
N ALA A 165 12.76 24.90 -7.15
CA ALA A 165 12.18 23.55 -7.17
C ALA A 165 13.28 22.48 -7.26
N HIS A 166 14.28 22.67 -8.13
CA HIS A 166 15.45 21.79 -8.19
C HIS A 166 16.23 21.76 -6.86
N ALA A 167 16.47 22.93 -6.25
CA ALA A 167 17.14 23.01 -4.95
C ALA A 167 16.38 22.26 -3.85
N PHE A 168 15.05 22.36 -3.82
CA PHE A 168 14.20 21.63 -2.90
C PHE A 168 14.26 20.11 -3.14
N ILE A 169 14.13 19.66 -4.40
CA ILE A 169 14.22 18.24 -4.76
C ILE A 169 15.58 17.67 -4.36
N ASN A 170 16.67 18.40 -4.65
CA ASN A 170 18.01 17.98 -4.25
C ASN A 170 18.13 17.85 -2.72
N TYR A 171 17.66 18.84 -1.96
CA TYR A 171 17.65 18.76 -0.49
C TYR A 171 16.85 17.57 0.05
N ALA A 172 15.63 17.40 -0.44
CA ALA A 172 14.74 16.30 -0.01
C ALA A 172 15.27 14.90 -0.40
N SER A 173 16.10 14.81 -1.45
CA SER A 173 16.69 13.56 -1.95
C SER A 173 18.10 13.31 -1.42
N ASP A 174 18.78 14.33 -0.85
CA ASP A 174 20.08 14.16 -0.21
C ASP A 174 19.96 13.39 1.10
N TYR A 175 21.08 12.97 1.67
CA TYR A 175 21.08 12.06 2.82
C TYR A 175 20.30 12.61 4.01
N ASP A 176 20.61 13.83 4.45
CA ASP A 176 20.01 14.39 5.67
C ASP A 176 18.49 14.60 5.51
N GLY A 177 18.05 15.26 4.43
CA GLY A 177 16.63 15.48 4.17
C GLY A 177 15.85 14.19 3.93
N ALA A 178 16.44 13.23 3.22
CA ALA A 178 15.82 11.93 2.98
C ALA A 178 15.76 11.08 4.26
N TYR A 179 16.77 11.16 5.14
CA TYR A 179 16.80 10.45 6.41
C TYR A 179 15.71 11.00 7.34
N ASP A 180 15.69 12.31 7.58
CA ASP A 180 14.71 12.95 8.46
C ASP A 180 13.27 12.67 8.01
N ASN A 181 13.01 12.79 6.70
CA ASN A 181 11.67 12.52 6.17
C ASN A 181 11.28 11.05 6.27
N SER A 182 12.18 10.11 5.92
CA SER A 182 11.88 8.67 5.97
C SER A 182 11.70 8.18 7.42
N SER A 183 12.54 8.63 8.34
CA SER A 183 12.42 8.35 9.77
C SER A 183 11.08 8.86 10.33
N TYR A 184 10.69 10.08 9.97
CA TYR A 184 9.46 10.70 10.49
C TYR A 184 8.17 10.02 10.01
N VAL A 185 8.11 9.61 8.72
CA VAL A 185 6.87 9.03 8.14
C VAL A 185 6.87 7.51 8.08
N GLY A 186 7.99 6.83 8.30
CA GLY A 186 8.11 5.37 8.19
C GLY A 186 8.19 4.84 6.75
N TYR A 187 8.17 5.70 5.73
CA TYR A 187 8.19 5.27 4.33
C TYR A 187 9.60 5.00 3.83
N THR A 188 9.75 3.93 3.06
CA THR A 188 11.06 3.52 2.52
C THR A 188 11.63 4.60 1.61
N SER A 189 12.82 5.07 1.95
CA SER A 189 13.51 6.09 1.15
C SER A 189 13.99 5.54 -0.19
N ALA A 190 13.82 6.32 -1.26
CA ALA A 190 14.48 6.06 -2.54
C ALA A 190 16.00 6.25 -2.46
N ASN A 191 16.53 6.92 -1.42
CA ASN A 191 17.96 7.03 -1.17
C ASN A 191 18.49 5.72 -0.55
N LYS A 192 19.28 4.98 -1.33
CA LYS A 192 19.80 3.65 -0.94
C LYS A 192 20.59 3.64 0.37
N LYS A 193 21.31 4.72 0.67
CA LYS A 193 22.09 4.80 1.91
C LYS A 193 21.17 5.01 3.11
N VAL A 194 20.21 5.91 3.01
CA VAL A 194 19.20 6.16 4.05
C VAL A 194 18.41 4.88 4.36
N MET A 195 17.90 4.21 3.32
CA MET A 195 17.18 2.94 3.50
C MET A 195 18.01 1.92 4.28
N LYS A 196 19.30 1.77 3.94
CA LYS A 196 20.20 0.85 4.64
C LYS A 196 20.48 1.25 6.07
N ASP A 197 20.65 2.54 6.33
CA ASP A 197 20.98 3.03 7.66
C ASP A 197 19.76 2.94 8.61
N LEU A 198 18.55 3.19 8.11
CA LEU A 198 17.31 3.06 8.90
C LEU A 198 16.93 1.61 9.21
N TYR A 199 17.12 0.69 8.26
CA TYR A 199 16.79 -0.74 8.45
C TYR A 199 17.95 -1.57 9.02
N GLY A 200 19.17 -1.10 8.85
CA GLY A 200 20.38 -1.82 9.26
C GLY A 200 20.50 -1.95 10.78
N LYS A 201 21.52 -2.71 11.23
CA LYS A 201 21.79 -2.91 12.64
C LYS A 201 21.99 -1.59 13.38
N GLY A 202 21.16 -1.36 14.40
CA GLY A 202 21.11 -0.12 15.19
C GLY A 202 20.31 1.01 14.53
N GLY A 203 19.70 0.77 13.37
CA GLY A 203 18.78 1.71 12.73
C GLY A 203 17.39 1.70 13.37
N GLU A 204 16.64 2.77 13.17
CA GLU A 204 15.34 2.99 13.80
C GLU A 204 14.31 1.91 13.44
N PHE A 205 14.38 1.37 12.22
CA PHE A 205 13.47 0.34 11.71
C PHE A 205 14.13 -1.03 11.61
N GLU A 206 15.16 -1.30 12.44
CA GLU A 206 15.80 -2.62 12.49
C GLU A 206 14.76 -3.71 12.81
N GLY A 207 14.63 -4.69 11.90
CA GLY A 207 13.72 -5.83 12.07
C GLY A 207 12.24 -5.55 11.74
N ILE A 208 11.91 -4.35 11.23
CA ILE A 208 10.57 -4.04 10.74
C ILE A 208 10.50 -4.31 9.24
N ASP A 209 10.05 -5.52 8.88
CA ASP A 209 10.01 -5.98 7.47
C ASP A 209 9.12 -5.13 6.57
N ALA A 210 8.13 -4.42 7.13
CA ALA A 210 7.29 -3.48 6.39
C ALA A 210 8.09 -2.34 5.74
N TYR A 211 9.23 -1.94 6.35
CA TYR A 211 10.10 -0.89 5.83
C TYR A 211 10.87 -1.32 4.56
N ILE A 212 11.03 -2.61 4.32
CA ILE A 212 11.73 -3.13 3.14
C ILE A 212 10.74 -3.82 2.19
N PRO A 213 10.24 -3.13 1.16
CA PRO A 213 9.39 -3.75 0.17
C PRO A 213 10.11 -4.90 -0.53
N ARG A 214 9.44 -6.03 -0.71
CA ARG A 214 10.00 -7.14 -1.49
C ARG A 214 10.09 -6.76 -2.97
N THR A 215 11.08 -7.31 -3.68
CA THR A 215 11.34 -7.00 -5.10
C THR A 215 11.47 -8.24 -5.97
N ASP A 216 11.22 -9.42 -5.41
CA ASP A 216 11.49 -10.73 -6.03
C ASP A 216 10.21 -11.54 -6.33
N ASN A 217 9.02 -11.03 -5.98
CA ASN A 217 7.77 -11.67 -6.33
C ASN A 217 7.25 -11.19 -7.69
N LYS A 218 7.23 -12.09 -8.66
CA LYS A 218 6.76 -11.83 -10.04
C LYS A 218 5.28 -11.43 -10.14
N ASN A 219 4.50 -11.65 -9.08
CA ASN A 219 3.08 -11.32 -9.04
C ASN A 219 2.83 -9.90 -8.51
N ASP A 220 3.87 -9.23 -7.99
CA ASP A 220 3.79 -7.82 -7.62
C ASP A 220 3.80 -6.96 -8.88
N GLU A 221 2.96 -5.93 -8.91
CA GLU A 221 2.77 -5.07 -10.08
C GLU A 221 2.84 -3.59 -9.69
N VAL A 222 3.22 -2.76 -10.64
CA VAL A 222 3.05 -1.30 -10.57
C VAL A 222 1.76 -0.94 -11.30
N PHE A 223 0.99 0.02 -10.78
CA PHE A 223 -0.23 0.47 -11.46
C PHE A 223 0.06 1.09 -12.82
N GLU A 224 -0.66 0.62 -13.83
CA GLU A 224 -0.71 1.21 -15.16
C GLU A 224 -1.97 2.06 -15.30
N TYR A 225 -1.82 3.25 -15.88
CA TYR A 225 -2.97 4.13 -16.09
C TYR A 225 -3.79 3.71 -17.30
N ASN A 226 -5.07 3.41 -17.06
CA ASN A 226 -6.09 3.21 -18.08
C ASN A 226 -7.34 4.02 -17.70
N GLU A 227 -7.72 4.99 -18.53
CA GLU A 227 -8.81 5.92 -18.23
C GLU A 227 -10.19 5.22 -18.15
N GLU A 228 -10.45 4.25 -19.02
CA GLU A 228 -11.72 3.53 -19.05
C GLU A 228 -11.87 2.64 -17.82
N THR A 229 -10.85 1.85 -17.51
CA THR A 229 -10.80 1.01 -16.32
C THR A 229 -10.91 1.84 -15.03
N LYS A 230 -10.23 2.99 -14.97
CA LYS A 230 -10.31 3.89 -13.83
C LYS A 230 -11.74 4.39 -13.60
N LYS A 231 -12.44 4.83 -14.66
CA LYS A 231 -13.84 5.29 -14.55
C LYS A 231 -14.77 4.17 -14.10
N GLU A 232 -14.58 2.97 -14.63
CA GLU A 232 -15.37 1.80 -14.25
C GLU A 232 -15.18 1.46 -12.77
N ILE A 233 -13.94 1.29 -12.33
CA ILE A 233 -13.58 0.97 -10.94
C ILE A 233 -14.12 2.04 -9.98
N SER A 234 -14.01 3.33 -10.32
CA SER A 234 -14.53 4.43 -9.49
C SER A 234 -16.06 4.36 -9.32
N ASN A 235 -16.77 4.06 -10.40
CA ASN A 235 -18.23 3.87 -10.36
C ASN A 235 -18.62 2.65 -9.50
N LEU A 236 -17.89 1.54 -9.65
CA LEU A 236 -18.16 0.31 -8.91
C LEU A 236 -17.80 0.47 -7.43
N TRP A 237 -16.71 1.15 -7.10
CA TRP A 237 -16.34 1.45 -5.71
C TRP A 237 -17.42 2.26 -4.98
N SER A 238 -18.01 3.24 -5.67
CA SER A 238 -19.14 3.98 -5.12
C SER A 238 -20.32 3.06 -4.77
N LYS A 239 -20.60 2.04 -5.59
CA LYS A 239 -21.65 1.04 -5.31
C LYS A 239 -21.27 0.11 -4.16
N VAL A 240 -19.98 -0.27 -4.00
CA VAL A 240 -19.49 -1.04 -2.84
C VAL A 240 -19.75 -0.26 -1.55
N LYS A 241 -19.43 1.05 -1.51
CA LYS A 241 -19.68 1.89 -0.33
C LYS A 241 -21.18 2.03 -0.01
N ILE A 242 -22.04 2.11 -1.02
CA ILE A 242 -23.50 2.07 -0.82
C ILE A 242 -23.93 0.71 -0.24
N ALA A 243 -23.39 -0.40 -0.74
CA ALA A 243 -23.70 -1.73 -0.20
C ALA A 243 -23.24 -1.87 1.27
N ALA A 244 -22.10 -1.30 1.64
CA ALA A 244 -21.62 -1.26 3.02
C ALA A 244 -22.58 -0.49 3.95
N SER A 245 -23.05 0.68 3.52
CA SER A 245 -23.97 1.52 4.34
C SER A 245 -25.36 0.91 4.57
N ASN A 246 -25.80 0.01 3.69
CA ASN A 246 -27.10 -0.67 3.81
C ASN A 246 -27.06 -1.90 4.76
N THR A 247 -25.90 -2.24 5.29
CA THR A 247 -25.71 -3.41 6.17
C THR A 247 -25.46 -3.07 7.64
N ASN A 248 -25.42 -1.80 7.97
CA ASN A 248 -25.24 -1.26 9.33
C ASN A 248 -26.56 -1.00 10.05
#